data_0897a822b1cdfc410aab353ebfa48de3
#
_entry.id   0897a822b1cdfc410aab353ebfa48de3
#
_cell.length_a   1.000
_cell.length_b   1.000
_cell.length_c   1.000
_cell.angle_alpha   90.00
_cell.angle_beta   90.00
_cell.angle_gamma   90.00
#
_symmetry.space_group_name_H-M   'P 1'
#
loop_
_entity.id
_entity.type
_entity.pdbx_description
1 polymer ?
#
loop_
_entity_poly.entity_id
_entity_poly.type
_entity_poly.pdbx_seq_one_letter_code
_entity_poly.pdbx_strand_id
1 'polypeptide(L)'
;MATQVEAARALLYSVTRAVDKDLIVAVEAGEKSGNTVYEEMKKISGTRWTKYSAMVKLYCSDVAMKVTTDAVQICGGVGYMRDFPVEKFMRDAKITQIYEGTNQIQRNEIGYSIIKELAKKG
;
A
#
# COMPACT_ATOMS: atom_id res chain seq x y z
N MET A 1 -17.66 -0.29 7.65
CA MET A 1 -17.10 -0.88 6.41
C MET A 1 -16.90 0.16 5.31
N ALA A 2 -17.95 0.82 4.78
CA ALA A 2 -17.82 1.79 3.68
C ALA A 2 -16.76 2.88 3.94
N THR A 3 -16.81 3.55 5.09
CA THR A 3 -15.85 4.59 5.48
C THR A 3 -14.39 4.09 5.45
N GLN A 4 -14.13 2.86 5.90
CA GLN A 4 -12.79 2.27 5.88
C GLN A 4 -12.32 2.00 4.45
N VAL A 5 -13.21 1.52 3.58
CA VAL A 5 -12.89 1.31 2.16
C VAL A 5 -12.59 2.64 1.46
N GLU A 6 -13.39 3.67 1.70
CA GLU A 6 -13.15 4.99 1.11
C GLU A 6 -11.86 5.66 1.63
N ALA A 7 -11.54 5.49 2.92
CA ALA A 7 -10.28 5.96 3.48
C ALA A 7 -9.07 5.24 2.85
N ALA A 8 -9.15 3.92 2.68
CA ALA A 8 -8.11 3.13 2.02
C ALA A 8 -7.94 3.54 0.54
N ARG A 9 -9.06 3.74 -0.17
CA ARG A 9 -9.07 4.22 -1.55
C ARG A 9 -8.45 5.61 -1.67
N ALA A 10 -8.83 6.54 -0.79
CA ALA A 10 -8.29 7.89 -0.79
C ALA A 10 -6.77 7.90 -0.54
N LEU A 11 -6.29 7.10 0.42
CA LEU A 11 -4.86 6.94 0.69
C LEU A 11 -4.12 6.39 -0.54
N LEU A 12 -4.62 5.31 -1.14
CA LEU A 12 -4.03 4.69 -2.34
C LEU A 12 -3.91 5.71 -3.47
N TYR A 13 -5.00 6.36 -3.86
CA TYR A 13 -4.97 7.33 -4.96
C TYR A 13 -4.18 8.60 -4.65
N SER A 14 -4.12 9.02 -3.39
CA SER A 14 -3.26 10.15 -3.01
C SER A 14 -1.79 9.83 -3.24
N VAL A 15 -1.36 8.65 -2.81
CA VAL A 15 0.06 8.22 -2.96
C VAL A 15 0.39 7.96 -4.44
N THR A 16 -0.45 7.23 -5.18
CA THR A 16 -0.18 6.95 -6.60
C THR A 16 -0.09 8.20 -7.44
N ARG A 17 -1.00 9.15 -7.27
CA ARG A 17 -0.94 10.45 -7.98
C ARG A 17 0.32 11.25 -7.66
N ALA A 18 0.83 11.15 -6.45
CA ALA A 18 2.05 11.82 -6.07
C ALA A 18 3.29 11.11 -6.67
N VAL A 19 3.28 9.77 -6.75
CA VAL A 19 4.31 8.98 -7.45
C VAL A 19 4.31 9.31 -8.94
N ASP A 20 3.15 9.39 -9.58
CA ASP A 20 3.02 9.71 -11.01
C ASP A 20 3.62 11.08 -11.33
N LYS A 21 3.40 12.08 -10.47
CA LYS A 21 4.03 13.42 -10.65
C LYS A 21 5.55 13.35 -10.60
N ASP A 22 6.11 12.65 -9.60
CA ASP A 22 7.57 12.50 -9.50
C ASP A 22 8.11 11.66 -10.67
N LEU A 23 7.36 10.67 -11.15
CA LEU A 23 7.73 9.85 -12.31
C LEU A 23 7.83 10.68 -13.59
N ILE A 24 6.86 11.56 -13.84
CA ILE A 24 6.87 12.47 -15.00
C ILE A 24 8.14 13.34 -14.96
N VAL A 25 8.43 13.95 -13.82
CA VAL A 25 9.64 14.77 -13.64
C VAL A 25 10.91 13.95 -13.84
N ALA A 26 10.94 12.70 -13.37
CA ALA A 26 12.09 11.81 -13.53
C ALA A 26 12.31 11.38 -15.00
N VAL A 27 11.24 11.16 -15.76
CA VAL A 27 11.32 10.86 -17.21
C VAL A 27 11.93 12.04 -17.94
N GLU A 28 11.40 13.25 -17.76
CA GLU A 28 11.91 14.47 -18.40
C GLU A 28 13.38 14.76 -18.04
N ALA A 29 13.75 14.52 -16.77
CA ALA A 29 15.12 14.69 -16.31
C ALA A 29 16.06 13.65 -16.92
N GLY A 30 15.63 12.40 -17.03
CA GLY A 30 16.38 11.30 -17.65
C GLY A 30 16.66 11.57 -19.13
N GLU A 31 15.68 12.05 -19.88
CA GLU A 31 15.84 12.45 -21.29
C GLU A 31 16.91 13.53 -21.48
N LYS A 32 17.02 14.47 -20.54
CA LYS A 32 18.00 15.57 -20.58
C LYS A 32 19.40 15.16 -20.12
N SER A 33 19.47 14.27 -19.11
CA SER A 33 20.74 13.90 -18.45
C SER A 33 21.38 12.64 -19.01
N GLY A 34 20.63 11.81 -19.74
CA GLY A 34 21.03 10.47 -20.18
C GLY A 34 21.01 9.41 -19.07
N ASN A 35 20.52 9.76 -17.88
CA ASN A 35 20.34 8.83 -16.76
C ASN A 35 19.08 7.97 -16.92
N THR A 36 19.04 6.84 -16.24
CA THR A 36 17.82 6.04 -16.18
C THR A 36 16.73 6.75 -15.36
N VAL A 37 15.45 6.46 -15.67
CA VAL A 37 14.32 6.97 -14.89
C VAL A 37 14.42 6.57 -13.40
N TYR A 38 14.96 5.38 -13.13
CA TYR A 38 15.19 4.92 -11.76
C TYR A 38 16.19 5.81 -10.99
N GLU A 39 17.29 6.18 -11.63
CA GLU A 39 18.30 7.07 -11.02
C GLU A 39 17.73 8.44 -10.72
N GLU A 40 16.96 9.02 -11.64
CA GLU A 40 16.31 10.31 -11.44
C GLU A 40 15.22 10.24 -10.37
N MET A 41 14.39 9.18 -10.35
CA MET A 41 13.42 8.94 -9.27
C MET A 41 14.09 8.86 -7.90
N LYS A 42 15.24 8.19 -7.81
CA LYS A 42 16.01 8.08 -6.56
C LYS A 42 16.54 9.43 -6.07
N LYS A 43 16.94 10.33 -6.98
CA LYS A 43 17.36 11.70 -6.64
C LYS A 43 16.19 12.54 -6.13
N ILE A 44 15.04 12.46 -6.80
CA ILE A 44 13.83 13.26 -6.49
C ILE A 44 13.22 12.83 -5.15
N SER A 45 13.02 11.55 -4.95
CA SER A 45 12.21 11.02 -3.85
C SER A 45 13.01 10.33 -2.75
N GLY A 46 14.24 9.91 -3.01
CA GLY A 46 15.04 9.14 -2.07
C GLY A 46 14.30 7.86 -1.62
N THR A 47 14.09 7.73 -0.31
CA THR A 47 13.36 6.60 0.29
C THR A 47 11.88 6.92 0.57
N ARG A 48 11.39 8.11 0.17
CA ARG A 48 10.02 8.56 0.48
C ARG A 48 8.96 7.57 0.01
N TRP A 49 9.07 7.10 -1.23
CA TRP A 49 8.08 6.19 -1.82
C TRP A 49 8.10 4.80 -1.22
N THR A 50 9.24 4.31 -0.76
CA THR A 50 9.31 3.05 -0.01
C THR A 50 8.41 3.10 1.23
N LYS A 51 8.51 4.20 2.00
CA LYS A 51 7.67 4.41 3.18
C LYS A 51 6.18 4.49 2.85
N TYR A 52 5.81 5.32 1.88
CA TYR A 52 4.40 5.52 1.54
C TYR A 52 3.79 4.30 0.87
N SER A 53 4.52 3.58 0.01
CA SER A 53 4.07 2.31 -0.56
C SER A 53 3.82 1.26 0.52
N ALA A 54 4.72 1.16 1.49
CA ALA A 54 4.55 0.27 2.64
C ALA A 54 3.31 0.63 3.48
N MET A 55 3.07 1.93 3.72
CA MET A 55 1.87 2.41 4.43
C MET A 55 0.58 2.07 3.67
N VAL A 56 0.56 2.28 2.36
CA VAL A 56 -0.61 1.95 1.51
C VAL A 56 -0.88 0.46 1.54
N LYS A 57 0.14 -0.36 1.27
CA LYS A 57 0.00 -1.83 1.26
C LYS A 57 -0.48 -2.35 2.60
N LEU A 58 0.12 -1.90 3.70
CA LEU A 58 -0.26 -2.28 5.06
C LEU A 58 -1.73 -1.93 5.36
N TYR A 59 -2.10 -0.66 5.16
CA TYR A 59 -3.42 -0.18 5.52
C TYR A 59 -4.52 -0.79 4.63
N CYS A 60 -4.33 -0.81 3.32
CA CYS A 60 -5.34 -1.34 2.40
C CYS A 60 -5.58 -2.84 2.62
N SER A 61 -4.54 -3.64 2.87
CA SER A 61 -4.69 -5.07 3.13
C SER A 61 -5.33 -5.36 4.49
N ASP A 62 -5.03 -4.57 5.53
CA ASP A 62 -5.68 -4.69 6.84
C ASP A 62 -7.18 -4.31 6.75
N VAL A 63 -7.52 -3.26 5.99
CA VAL A 63 -8.92 -2.88 5.73
C VAL A 63 -9.63 -3.96 4.93
N ALA A 64 -9.02 -4.49 3.87
CA ALA A 64 -9.61 -5.57 3.07
C ALA A 64 -9.94 -6.80 3.95
N MET A 65 -9.00 -7.23 4.79
CA MET A 65 -9.20 -8.36 5.70
C MET A 65 -10.31 -8.08 6.69
N LYS A 66 -10.33 -6.89 7.30
CA LYS A 66 -11.37 -6.51 8.27
C LYS A 66 -12.75 -6.49 7.63
N VAL A 67 -12.90 -5.81 6.50
CA VAL A 67 -14.21 -5.64 5.83
C VAL A 67 -14.76 -6.98 5.37
N THR A 68 -13.92 -7.87 4.81
CA THR A 68 -14.37 -9.19 4.36
C THR A 68 -14.70 -10.11 5.52
N THR A 69 -13.99 -10.03 6.65
CA THR A 69 -14.34 -10.74 7.88
C THR A 69 -15.67 -10.26 8.45
N ASP A 70 -15.87 -8.94 8.53
CA ASP A 70 -17.13 -8.35 8.98
C ASP A 70 -18.30 -8.76 8.05
N ALA A 71 -18.06 -8.87 6.74
CA ALA A 71 -19.08 -9.33 5.77
C ALA A 71 -19.49 -10.78 6.02
N VAL A 72 -18.55 -11.69 6.26
CA VAL A 72 -18.86 -13.07 6.68
C VAL A 72 -19.69 -13.08 7.95
N GLN A 73 -19.31 -12.27 8.94
CA GLN A 73 -20.02 -12.17 10.22
C GLN A 73 -21.47 -11.70 10.04
N ILE A 74 -21.72 -10.70 9.18
CA ILE A 74 -23.06 -10.17 8.88
C ILE A 74 -23.91 -11.23 8.18
N CYS A 75 -23.33 -12.01 7.27
CA CYS A 75 -24.03 -13.08 6.56
C CYS A 75 -24.27 -14.33 7.43
N GLY A 76 -23.64 -14.41 8.61
CA GLY A 76 -23.77 -15.53 9.52
C GLY A 76 -23.30 -16.86 8.90
N GLY A 77 -23.92 -17.97 9.29
CA GLY A 77 -23.52 -19.32 8.83
C GLY A 77 -23.51 -19.48 7.31
N VAL A 78 -24.42 -18.84 6.60
CA VAL A 78 -24.47 -18.87 5.13
C VAL A 78 -23.23 -18.21 4.52
N GLY A 79 -22.74 -17.11 5.09
CA GLY A 79 -21.53 -16.41 4.65
C GLY A 79 -20.25 -17.22 4.83
N TYR A 80 -20.27 -18.24 5.69
CA TYR A 80 -19.14 -19.15 5.93
C TYR A 80 -19.11 -20.35 4.97
N MET A 81 -20.25 -20.66 4.33
CA MET A 81 -20.38 -21.79 3.41
C MET A 81 -19.86 -21.44 2.00
N ARG A 82 -19.27 -22.43 1.33
CA ARG A 82 -18.72 -22.26 -0.03
C ARG A 82 -19.76 -21.95 -1.11
N ASP A 83 -21.02 -22.28 -0.86
CA ASP A 83 -22.15 -21.98 -1.76
C ASP A 83 -22.41 -20.46 -1.88
N PHE A 84 -21.89 -19.69 -0.92
CA PHE A 84 -22.00 -18.24 -0.91
C PHE A 84 -20.61 -17.59 -0.97
N PRO A 85 -20.34 -16.70 -1.95
CA PRO A 85 -18.96 -16.31 -2.30
C PRO A 85 -18.23 -15.45 -1.26
N VAL A 86 -18.86 -15.01 -0.20
CA VAL A 86 -18.29 -14.07 0.80
C VAL A 86 -17.11 -14.70 1.54
N GLU A 87 -17.14 -16.00 1.86
CA GLU A 87 -16.01 -16.69 2.47
C GLU A 87 -14.76 -16.67 1.59
N LYS A 88 -14.96 -16.74 0.26
CA LYS A 88 -13.86 -16.67 -0.69
C LYS A 88 -13.18 -15.29 -0.65
N PHE A 89 -13.95 -14.21 -0.60
CA PHE A 89 -13.39 -12.87 -0.49
C PHE A 89 -12.55 -12.68 0.77
N MET A 90 -12.96 -13.27 1.90
CA MET A 90 -12.15 -13.24 3.13
C MET A 90 -10.83 -14.00 2.96
N ARG A 91 -10.84 -15.18 2.32
CA ARG A 91 -9.60 -15.94 2.03
C ARG A 91 -8.70 -15.19 1.05
N ASP A 92 -9.28 -14.61 0.00
CA ASP A 92 -8.54 -13.82 -0.98
C ASP A 92 -7.96 -12.52 -0.35
N ALA A 93 -8.69 -11.89 0.56
CA ALA A 93 -8.17 -10.74 1.31
C ALA A 93 -6.96 -11.12 2.18
N LYS A 94 -6.95 -12.32 2.77
CA LYS A 94 -5.86 -12.75 3.65
C LYS A 94 -4.52 -12.82 2.93
N ILE A 95 -4.48 -13.28 1.68
CA ILE A 95 -3.21 -13.37 0.94
C ILE A 95 -2.58 -11.98 0.73
N THR A 96 -3.39 -10.92 0.66
CA THR A 96 -2.87 -9.55 0.49
C THR A 96 -2.03 -9.07 1.67
N GLN A 97 -2.22 -9.66 2.87
CA GLN A 97 -1.39 -9.38 4.04
C GLN A 97 -0.08 -10.18 4.07
N ILE A 98 0.06 -11.19 3.19
CA ILE A 98 1.15 -12.16 3.22
C ILE A 98 2.15 -11.93 2.07
N TYR A 99 1.64 -11.82 0.83
CA TYR A 99 2.48 -11.76 -0.37
C TYR A 99 3.10 -10.36 -0.57
N GLU A 100 4.09 -10.27 -1.45
CA GLU A 100 4.79 -9.02 -1.80
C GLU A 100 5.32 -8.25 -0.57
N GLY A 101 5.82 -9.01 0.39
CA GLY A 101 6.24 -8.51 1.71
C GLY A 101 5.08 -8.49 2.71
N THR A 102 5.20 -9.33 3.74
CA THR A 102 4.18 -9.43 4.79
C THR A 102 3.91 -8.08 5.46
N ASN A 103 2.73 -7.92 6.06
CA ASN A 103 2.40 -6.69 6.78
C ASN A 103 3.36 -6.40 7.93
N GLN A 104 4.03 -7.42 8.50
CA GLN A 104 5.11 -7.25 9.48
C GLN A 104 6.34 -6.58 8.85
N ILE A 105 6.74 -7.02 7.66
CA ILE A 105 7.84 -6.41 6.90
C ILE A 105 7.49 -4.96 6.51
N GLN A 106 6.25 -4.69 6.12
CA GLN A 106 5.82 -3.32 5.81
C GLN A 106 5.94 -2.40 7.04
N ARG A 107 5.59 -2.88 8.24
CA ARG A 107 5.78 -2.13 9.50
C ARG A 107 7.25 -1.83 9.76
N ASN A 108 8.14 -2.80 9.56
CA ASN A 108 9.58 -2.60 9.69
C ASN A 108 10.09 -1.54 8.72
N GLU A 109 9.67 -1.61 7.45
CA GLU A 109 10.07 -0.66 6.40
C GLU A 109 9.63 0.78 6.73
N ILE A 110 8.42 0.93 7.24
CA ILE A 110 7.91 2.23 7.73
C ILE A 110 8.79 2.73 8.89
N GLY A 111 9.06 1.88 9.88
CA GLY A 111 9.89 2.22 11.04
C GLY A 111 11.30 2.65 10.63
N TYR A 112 11.97 1.87 9.79
CA TYR A 112 13.32 2.21 9.28
C TYR A 112 13.32 3.53 8.51
N SER A 113 12.31 3.78 7.69
CA SER A 113 12.21 5.03 6.93
C SER A 113 12.05 6.24 7.84
N ILE A 114 11.25 6.15 8.89
CA ILE A 114 11.06 7.21 9.88
C ILE A 114 12.36 7.48 10.65
N ILE A 115 13.07 6.44 11.08
CA ILE A 115 14.36 6.58 11.80
C ILE A 115 15.38 7.30 10.90
N LYS A 116 15.48 6.90 9.62
CA LYS A 116 16.38 7.56 8.65
C LYS A 116 16.03 9.03 8.40
N GLU A 117 14.74 9.36 8.39
CA GLU A 117 14.29 10.76 8.25
C GLU A 117 14.65 11.62 9.46
N LEU A 118 14.52 11.06 10.67
CA LEU A 118 14.88 11.76 11.89
C LEU A 118 16.40 11.97 12.02
N ALA A 119 17.19 10.96 11.68
CA ALA A 119 18.65 11.04 11.72
C ALA A 119 19.24 12.06 10.72
N LYS A 120 18.51 12.45 9.68
CA LYS A 120 18.95 13.51 8.75
C LYS A 120 18.63 14.93 9.21
N LYS A 121 17.82 15.08 10.23
CA LYS A 121 17.37 16.39 10.76
C LYS A 121 18.15 16.84 12.00
N GLY A 122 18.94 15.96 12.60
CA GLY A 122 19.88 16.27 13.68
C GLY A 122 21.30 16.35 13.15
#